data_c28f0a581ff49f4d925498ebc5719735
#
_entry.id   c28f0a581ff49f4d925498ebc5719735
#
_cell.length_a   1.000
_cell.length_b   1.000
_cell.length_c   1.000
_cell.angle_alpha   90.00
_cell.angle_beta   90.00
_cell.angle_gamma   90.00
#
_symmetry.space_group_name_H-M   'P 1'
#
loop_
_entity.id
_entity.type
_entity.pdbx_description
1 polymer ?
#
loop_
_entity_poly.entity_id
_entity_poly.type
_entity_poly.pdbx_seq_one_letter_code
_entity_poly.pdbx_strand_id
1 'polypeptide(L)'
;MADNKEVAMLFDSSHCTGCRGCQVACKQWNVLPASLELNANEKNFNGTYQGPLDLNGDTRLIMTFDEKPSGDKFHPVNWSIGRRSCYHCTDAGCVKACSSGALSKDERGVVKLDTDKCNGCTFCQAACPFDVPQYHGDTSKINKCTGCLDRVEQGLAPACVTTC
;
A
#
# COMPACT_ATOMS: atom_id res chain seq x y z
N MET A 1 21.67 0.42 23.64
CA MET A 1 21.10 -0.78 22.99
C MET A 1 19.76 -0.34 22.44
N ALA A 2 19.62 -0.25 21.14
CA ALA A 2 18.31 0.05 20.53
C ALA A 2 17.39 -1.12 20.83
N ASP A 3 16.33 -0.84 21.57
CA ASP A 3 15.30 -1.81 21.91
C ASP A 3 14.63 -2.24 20.59
N ASN A 4 14.95 -3.46 20.14
CA ASN A 4 14.57 -4.00 18.83
C ASN A 4 13.10 -4.41 18.87
N LYS A 5 12.19 -3.43 19.01
CA LYS A 5 10.75 -3.67 19.04
C LYS A 5 10.20 -3.73 17.62
N GLU A 6 9.48 -4.81 17.33
CA GLU A 6 8.67 -4.88 16.11
C GLU A 6 7.74 -3.67 16.05
N VAL A 7 7.65 -3.06 14.88
CA VAL A 7 6.78 -1.92 14.63
C VAL A 7 5.56 -2.35 13.83
N ALA A 8 4.40 -1.82 14.18
CA ALA A 8 3.16 -2.02 13.46
C ALA A 8 2.52 -0.67 13.13
N MET A 9 1.74 -0.64 12.07
CA MET A 9 0.96 0.53 11.69
C MET A 9 -0.50 0.27 12.02
N LEU A 10 -1.07 1.09 12.90
CA LEU A 10 -2.50 1.11 13.17
C LEU A 10 -3.19 2.03 12.17
N PHE A 11 -4.28 1.57 11.58
CA PHE A 11 -5.22 2.39 10.83
C PHE A 11 -6.56 2.40 11.57
N ASP A 12 -6.99 3.58 12.01
CA ASP A 12 -8.28 3.78 12.67
C ASP A 12 -9.27 4.38 11.67
N SER A 13 -10.19 3.55 11.20
CA SER A 13 -11.21 3.96 10.23
C SER A 13 -12.23 4.93 10.81
N SER A 14 -12.40 4.98 12.14
CA SER A 14 -13.36 5.88 12.80
C SER A 14 -12.91 7.34 12.78
N HIS A 15 -11.62 7.59 12.65
CA HIS A 15 -11.02 8.92 12.55
C HIS A 15 -10.66 9.30 11.12
N CYS A 16 -10.82 8.39 10.17
CA CYS A 16 -10.41 8.62 8.79
C CYS A 16 -11.46 9.45 8.03
N THR A 17 -11.03 10.58 7.48
CA THR A 17 -11.88 11.45 6.65
C THR A 17 -11.83 11.11 5.16
N GLY A 18 -11.07 10.12 4.75
CA GLY A 18 -10.91 9.75 3.34
C GLY A 18 -10.15 10.78 2.49
N CYS A 19 -9.40 11.69 3.09
CA CYS A 19 -8.73 12.80 2.40
C CYS A 19 -7.64 12.38 1.40
N ARG A 20 -7.20 11.11 1.42
CA ARG A 20 -6.11 10.54 0.59
C ARG A 20 -4.72 11.17 0.78
N GLY A 21 -4.53 12.02 1.78
CA GLY A 21 -3.22 12.62 2.08
C GLY A 21 -2.11 11.57 2.23
N CYS A 22 -2.41 10.45 2.90
CA CYS A 22 -1.47 9.33 3.05
C CYS A 22 -1.08 8.67 1.71
N GLN A 23 -2.01 8.60 0.75
CA GLN A 23 -1.75 8.07 -0.59
C GLN A 23 -0.83 9.00 -1.38
N VAL A 24 -1.09 10.30 -1.35
CA VAL A 24 -0.27 11.33 -1.99
C VAL A 24 1.13 11.36 -1.37
N ALA A 25 1.22 11.38 -0.04
CA ALA A 25 2.50 11.38 0.68
C ALA A 25 3.35 10.16 0.36
N CYS A 26 2.73 8.98 0.24
CA CYS A 26 3.42 7.76 -0.15
C CYS A 26 4.01 7.88 -1.56
N LYS A 27 3.23 8.38 -2.53
CA LYS A 27 3.71 8.60 -3.90
C LYS A 27 4.85 9.62 -3.94
N GLN A 28 4.68 10.75 -3.29
CA GLN A 28 5.64 11.85 -3.30
C GLN A 28 6.97 11.44 -2.65
N TRP A 29 6.92 10.82 -1.47
CA TRP A 29 8.13 10.38 -0.77
C TRP A 29 8.91 9.33 -1.56
N ASN A 30 8.22 8.37 -2.16
CA ASN A 30 8.85 7.27 -2.90
C ASN A 30 9.11 7.60 -4.37
N VAL A 31 8.89 8.85 -4.80
CA VAL A 31 9.08 9.32 -6.19
C VAL A 31 8.36 8.40 -7.19
N LEU A 32 7.14 7.98 -6.84
CA LEU A 32 6.36 7.11 -7.72
C LEU A 32 5.64 7.96 -8.79
N PRO A 33 5.67 7.53 -10.05
CA PRO A 33 5.02 8.27 -11.13
C PRO A 33 3.50 8.32 -10.95
N ALA A 34 2.84 9.19 -11.70
CA ALA A 34 1.39 9.17 -11.81
C ALA A 34 0.96 7.83 -12.42
N SER A 35 -0.08 7.21 -11.84
CA SER A 35 -0.67 6.02 -12.45
C SER A 35 -1.38 6.45 -13.74
N LEU A 36 -0.85 6.05 -14.88
CA LEU A 36 -1.40 6.37 -16.20
C LEU A 36 -2.68 5.57 -16.51
N GLU A 37 -3.06 4.65 -15.65
CA GLU A 37 -4.30 3.86 -15.74
C GLU A 37 -5.59 4.66 -15.51
N LEU A 38 -5.50 5.94 -15.21
CA LEU A 38 -6.58 6.86 -15.50
C LEU A 38 -6.65 6.96 -17.03
N ASN A 39 -7.36 6.00 -17.64
CA ASN A 39 -7.64 6.04 -19.06
C ASN A 39 -8.07 7.45 -19.42
N ALA A 40 -7.34 8.11 -20.33
CA ALA A 40 -7.64 9.46 -20.78
C ALA A 40 -9.09 9.59 -21.32
N ASN A 41 -9.75 8.46 -21.53
CA ASN A 41 -11.14 8.34 -21.98
C ASN A 41 -12.15 8.23 -20.83
N GLU A 42 -11.73 7.95 -19.59
CA GLU A 42 -12.63 7.97 -18.42
C GLU A 42 -12.76 9.38 -17.85
N LYS A 43 -13.32 10.28 -18.66
CA LYS A 43 -13.72 11.62 -18.20
C LYS A 43 -14.91 11.58 -17.26
N ASN A 44 -15.48 10.41 -17.01
CA ASN A 44 -16.67 10.24 -16.21
C ASN A 44 -16.32 9.62 -14.87
N PHE A 45 -16.93 10.15 -13.83
CA PHE A 45 -16.95 9.53 -12.50
C PHE A 45 -17.46 8.08 -12.64
N ASN A 46 -16.63 7.11 -12.27
CA ASN A 46 -16.91 5.67 -12.39
C ASN A 46 -17.76 5.11 -11.23
N GLY A 47 -18.45 5.97 -10.51
CA GLY A 47 -19.31 5.59 -9.39
C GLY A 47 -18.58 5.38 -8.06
N THR A 48 -17.29 5.70 -7.98
CA THR A 48 -16.53 5.61 -6.73
C THR A 48 -15.55 6.76 -6.57
N TYR A 49 -15.25 7.11 -5.31
CA TYR A 49 -14.19 8.05 -4.97
C TYR A 49 -12.79 7.39 -4.93
N GLN A 50 -12.73 6.09 -5.16
CA GLN A 50 -11.47 5.35 -5.19
C GLN A 50 -10.71 5.62 -6.49
N GLY A 51 -9.46 6.00 -6.38
CA GLY A 51 -8.59 6.23 -7.52
C GLY A 51 -7.10 6.11 -7.15
N PRO A 52 -6.37 5.21 -7.77
CA PRO A 52 -6.82 4.17 -8.70
C PRO A 52 -7.73 3.11 -8.02
N LEU A 53 -8.38 2.27 -8.81
CA LEU A 53 -9.30 1.25 -8.28
C LEU A 53 -8.57 0.17 -7.48
N ASP A 54 -7.32 -0.08 -7.81
CA ASP A 54 -6.49 -1.08 -7.14
C ASP A 54 -5.04 -0.62 -7.00
N LEU A 55 -4.24 -1.40 -6.23
CA LEU A 55 -2.79 -1.25 -6.19
C LEU A 55 -2.21 -1.61 -7.57
N ASN A 56 -1.14 -0.94 -7.93
CA ASN A 56 -0.41 -1.21 -9.18
C ASN A 56 1.09 -0.91 -9.00
N GLY A 57 1.88 -1.12 -10.05
CA GLY A 57 3.32 -0.89 -10.00
C GLY A 57 3.74 0.50 -9.52
N ASP A 58 2.89 1.50 -9.76
CA ASP A 58 3.13 2.90 -9.39
C ASP A 58 2.41 3.34 -8.10
N THR A 59 1.59 2.47 -7.52
CA THR A 59 0.76 2.83 -6.37
C THR A 59 0.85 1.79 -5.27
N ARG A 60 1.56 2.12 -4.18
CA ARG A 60 1.82 1.24 -3.03
C ARG A 60 0.76 1.32 -1.93
N LEU A 61 -0.09 2.33 -1.98
CA LEU A 61 -1.14 2.60 -1.00
C LEU A 61 -2.33 3.23 -1.69
N ILE A 62 -3.51 2.73 -1.41
CA ILE A 62 -4.80 3.32 -1.82
C ILE A 62 -5.74 3.44 -0.63
N MET A 63 -6.63 4.42 -0.71
CA MET A 63 -7.79 4.51 0.16
C MET A 63 -8.99 3.91 -0.57
N THR A 64 -9.70 3.02 0.10
CA THR A 64 -10.89 2.36 -0.41
C THR A 64 -12.14 2.99 0.17
N PHE A 65 -13.18 3.09 -0.65
CA PHE A 65 -14.46 3.68 -0.29
C PHE A 65 -15.56 2.67 -0.62
N ASP A 66 -16.27 2.23 0.39
CA ASP A 66 -17.42 1.32 0.25
C ASP A 66 -18.67 2.05 0.73
N GLU A 67 -19.61 2.23 -0.17
CA GLU A 67 -20.86 2.94 0.05
C GLU A 67 -22.02 1.95 0.06
N LYS A 68 -22.77 1.91 1.14
CA LYS A 68 -23.94 1.04 1.28
C LYS A 68 -25.17 1.84 1.67
N PRO A 69 -26.33 1.57 1.06
CA PRO A 69 -27.57 2.15 1.53
C PRO A 69 -27.80 1.82 3.01
N SER A 70 -28.10 2.83 3.81
CA SER A 70 -28.34 2.63 5.25
C SER A 70 -29.78 2.26 5.58
N GLY A 71 -30.72 2.61 4.69
CA GLY A 71 -32.15 2.54 4.96
C GLY A 71 -32.68 3.70 5.81
N ASP A 72 -31.83 4.57 6.33
CA ASP A 72 -32.20 5.77 7.08
C ASP A 72 -32.47 6.93 6.12
N LYS A 73 -33.59 7.64 6.34
CA LYS A 73 -33.99 8.79 5.54
C LYS A 73 -33.04 9.99 5.67
N PHE A 74 -32.44 10.17 6.86
CA PHE A 74 -31.57 11.30 7.15
C PHE A 74 -30.08 11.01 6.88
N HIS A 75 -29.70 9.73 6.92
CA HIS A 75 -28.36 9.24 6.63
C HIS A 75 -28.46 8.13 5.58
N PRO A 76 -28.76 8.47 4.32
CA PRO A 76 -29.10 7.47 3.31
C PRO A 76 -27.94 6.54 2.93
N VAL A 77 -26.72 6.90 3.25
CA VAL A 77 -25.51 6.14 2.91
C VAL A 77 -24.63 5.91 4.14
N ASN A 78 -24.23 4.67 4.32
CA ASN A 78 -23.16 4.29 5.23
C ASN A 78 -21.83 4.21 4.46
N TRP A 79 -20.84 4.93 4.93
CA TRP A 79 -19.51 4.95 4.37
C TRP A 79 -18.58 4.06 5.17
N SER A 80 -17.87 3.16 4.49
CA SER A 80 -16.74 2.44 5.05
C SER A 80 -15.48 2.87 4.31
N ILE A 81 -14.59 3.54 5.03
CA ILE A 81 -13.31 4.00 4.49
C ILE A 81 -12.23 3.06 4.97
N GLY A 82 -11.50 2.48 4.04
CA GLY A 82 -10.42 1.54 4.30
C GLY A 82 -9.08 2.03 3.75
N ARG A 83 -8.02 1.40 4.21
CA ARG A 83 -6.66 1.60 3.69
C ARG A 83 -6.12 0.27 3.19
N ARG A 84 -5.69 0.22 1.95
CA ARG A 84 -5.06 -0.96 1.36
C ARG A 84 -3.59 -0.67 1.03
N SER A 85 -2.70 -1.44 1.64
CA SER A 85 -1.26 -1.44 1.39
C SER A 85 -0.64 -2.67 2.07
N CYS A 86 0.69 -2.81 2.08
CA CYS A 86 1.36 -3.91 2.76
C CYS A 86 1.10 -3.88 4.28
N TYR A 87 0.74 -5.02 4.84
CA TYR A 87 0.58 -5.21 6.29
C TYR A 87 1.86 -5.64 6.98
N HIS A 88 2.93 -5.90 6.23
CA HIS A 88 4.21 -6.40 6.75
C HIS A 88 4.03 -7.60 7.68
N CYS A 89 3.27 -8.59 7.21
CA CYS A 89 2.81 -9.75 7.96
C CYS A 89 3.91 -10.42 8.79
N THR A 90 3.54 -10.90 9.99
CA THR A 90 4.45 -11.70 10.84
C THR A 90 4.83 -13.00 10.12
N ASP A 91 3.84 -13.69 9.55
CA ASP A 91 4.05 -14.83 8.65
C ASP A 91 3.80 -14.38 7.19
N ALA A 92 4.87 -13.93 6.53
CA ALA A 92 4.78 -13.33 5.21
C ALA A 92 4.89 -14.39 4.10
N GLY A 93 3.75 -14.80 3.52
CA GLY A 93 3.70 -15.74 2.38
C GLY A 93 4.54 -15.27 1.20
N CYS A 94 4.57 -13.97 0.92
CA CYS A 94 5.37 -13.39 -0.15
C CYS A 94 6.88 -13.56 0.06
N VAL A 95 7.36 -13.56 1.30
CA VAL A 95 8.78 -13.84 1.62
C VAL A 95 9.09 -15.31 1.38
N LYS A 96 8.20 -16.21 1.82
CA LYS A 96 8.36 -17.66 1.64
C LYS A 96 8.35 -18.07 0.16
N ALA A 97 7.54 -17.40 -0.65
CA ALA A 97 7.42 -17.68 -2.09
C ALA A 97 8.55 -17.05 -2.93
N CYS A 98 9.39 -16.20 -2.36
CA CYS A 98 10.43 -15.49 -3.11
C CYS A 98 11.66 -16.37 -3.33
N SER A 99 11.74 -17.05 -4.46
CA SER A 99 12.85 -17.95 -4.79
C SER A 99 14.19 -17.23 -5.02
N SER A 100 14.15 -15.95 -5.44
CA SER A 100 15.35 -15.13 -5.62
C SER A 100 15.89 -14.53 -4.31
N GLY A 101 15.17 -14.67 -3.19
CA GLY A 101 15.52 -14.04 -1.91
C GLY A 101 15.44 -12.51 -1.92
N ALA A 102 14.74 -11.93 -2.90
CA ALA A 102 14.54 -10.48 -2.98
C ALA A 102 13.66 -9.94 -1.85
N LEU A 103 12.75 -10.74 -1.33
CA LEU A 103 11.91 -10.39 -0.18
C LEU A 103 12.48 -10.98 1.10
N SER A 104 12.61 -10.16 2.12
CA SER A 104 13.07 -10.58 3.43
C SER A 104 12.41 -9.74 4.53
N LYS A 105 12.42 -10.22 5.76
CA LYS A 105 11.99 -9.46 6.94
C LYS A 105 13.19 -8.81 7.61
N ASP A 106 13.06 -7.56 8.01
CA ASP A 106 14.06 -6.90 8.84
C ASP A 106 13.80 -7.16 10.35
N GLU A 107 14.69 -6.66 11.18
CA GLU A 107 14.65 -6.83 12.64
C GLU A 107 13.43 -6.16 13.30
N ARG A 108 12.83 -5.18 12.63
CA ARG A 108 11.62 -4.46 13.07
C ARG A 108 10.32 -5.09 12.59
N GLY A 109 10.40 -6.24 11.91
CA GLY A 109 9.26 -6.95 11.36
C GLY A 109 8.79 -6.44 9.99
N VAL A 110 9.45 -5.46 9.40
CA VAL A 110 9.08 -4.90 8.10
C VAL A 110 9.54 -5.83 6.97
N VAL A 111 8.62 -6.17 6.07
CA VAL A 111 8.96 -6.92 4.85
C VAL A 111 9.57 -5.96 3.84
N LYS A 112 10.86 -6.09 3.61
CA LYS A 112 11.65 -5.31 2.65
C LYS A 112 11.80 -6.02 1.31
N LEU A 113 12.01 -5.25 0.27
CA LEU A 113 12.27 -5.73 -1.09
C LEU A 113 13.64 -5.20 -1.54
N ASP A 114 14.51 -6.12 -1.90
CA ASP A 114 15.75 -5.86 -2.62
C ASP A 114 15.48 -5.95 -4.12
N THR A 115 15.40 -4.79 -4.76
CA THR A 115 15.06 -4.70 -6.18
C THR A 115 16.14 -5.30 -7.07
N ASP A 116 17.41 -5.35 -6.61
CA ASP A 116 18.52 -5.87 -7.43
C ASP A 116 18.45 -7.40 -7.56
N LYS A 117 17.93 -8.06 -6.52
CA LYS A 117 17.68 -9.51 -6.54
C LYS A 117 16.37 -9.91 -7.21
N CYS A 118 15.45 -8.94 -7.39
CA CYS A 118 14.13 -9.24 -7.94
C CYS A 118 14.21 -9.51 -9.45
N ASN A 119 13.68 -10.66 -9.88
CA ASN A 119 13.59 -11.07 -11.28
C ASN A 119 12.19 -10.92 -11.89
N GLY A 120 11.22 -10.34 -11.14
CA GLY A 120 9.87 -10.08 -11.61
C GLY A 120 8.98 -11.31 -11.80
N CYS A 121 9.31 -12.45 -11.19
CA CYS A 121 8.58 -13.72 -11.39
C CYS A 121 7.13 -13.74 -10.87
N THR A 122 6.67 -12.73 -10.15
CA THR A 122 5.31 -12.52 -9.61
C THR A 122 4.79 -13.55 -8.58
N PHE A 123 5.57 -14.57 -8.20
CA PHE A 123 5.15 -15.56 -7.19
C PHE A 123 4.77 -14.93 -5.84
N CYS A 124 5.43 -13.86 -5.45
CA CYS A 124 5.10 -13.12 -4.24
C CYS A 124 3.73 -12.42 -4.32
N GLN A 125 3.30 -12.01 -5.51
CA GLN A 125 1.96 -11.46 -5.74
C GLN A 125 0.92 -12.58 -5.56
N ALA A 126 1.09 -13.72 -6.22
CA ALA A 126 0.20 -14.87 -6.09
C ALA A 126 0.11 -15.42 -4.65
N ALA A 127 1.21 -15.33 -3.89
CA ALA A 127 1.26 -15.80 -2.51
C ALA A 127 0.71 -14.78 -1.48
N CYS A 128 0.37 -13.57 -1.90
CA CYS A 128 -0.15 -12.53 -1.02
C CYS A 128 -1.69 -12.54 -1.02
N PRO A 129 -2.35 -12.86 0.10
CA PRO A 129 -3.82 -12.88 0.14
C PRO A 129 -4.45 -11.49 -0.03
N PHE A 130 -3.63 -10.44 0.03
CA PHE A 130 -4.06 -9.04 -0.12
C PHE A 130 -3.67 -8.44 -1.47
N ASP A 131 -3.05 -9.22 -2.35
CA ASP A 131 -2.54 -8.79 -3.66
C ASP A 131 -1.72 -7.48 -3.62
N VAL A 132 -0.83 -7.36 -2.63
CA VAL A 132 -0.06 -6.12 -2.40
C VAL A 132 1.19 -6.00 -3.27
N PRO A 133 2.03 -7.04 -3.45
CA PRO A 133 3.16 -6.96 -4.37
C PRO A 133 2.65 -6.84 -5.80
N GLN A 134 2.95 -5.72 -6.46
CA GLN A 134 2.49 -5.46 -7.82
C GLN A 134 3.65 -5.47 -8.81
N TYR A 135 3.43 -6.05 -9.98
CA TYR A 135 4.42 -6.00 -11.07
C TYR A 135 4.47 -4.59 -11.67
N HIS A 136 5.68 -4.08 -11.85
CA HIS A 136 5.93 -2.79 -12.48
C HIS A 136 6.52 -3.02 -13.87
N GLY A 137 5.76 -2.66 -14.90
CA GLY A 137 6.10 -2.93 -16.31
C GLY A 137 7.43 -2.35 -16.73
N ASP A 138 7.69 -1.08 -16.44
CA ASP A 138 8.90 -0.37 -16.89
C ASP A 138 10.18 -0.94 -16.28
N THR A 139 10.12 -1.38 -15.02
CA THR A 139 11.29 -1.95 -14.34
C THR A 139 11.38 -3.47 -14.47
N SER A 140 10.31 -4.13 -14.94
CA SER A 140 10.17 -5.59 -14.97
C SER A 140 10.41 -6.25 -13.59
N LYS A 141 10.06 -5.54 -12.52
CA LYS A 141 10.25 -5.97 -11.12
C LYS A 141 8.98 -5.79 -10.33
N ILE A 142 8.96 -6.35 -9.13
CA ILE A 142 7.87 -6.13 -8.19
C ILE A 142 8.05 -4.79 -7.48
N ASN A 143 6.95 -4.12 -7.23
CA ASN A 143 6.87 -2.96 -6.35
C ASN A 143 5.87 -3.20 -5.20
N LYS A 144 6.15 -2.68 -4.02
CA LYS A 144 5.27 -2.75 -2.86
C LYS A 144 5.66 -1.71 -1.80
N CYS A 145 4.81 -1.50 -0.80
CA CYS A 145 5.15 -0.68 0.36
C CYS A 145 6.45 -1.17 1.03
N THR A 146 7.36 -0.24 1.32
CA THR A 146 8.66 -0.49 1.96
C THR A 146 8.63 -0.28 3.47
N GLY A 147 7.47 0.13 4.04
CA GLY A 147 7.41 0.59 5.43
C GLY A 147 8.15 1.91 5.67
N CYS A 148 8.62 2.56 4.61
CA CYS A 148 9.49 3.74 4.68
C CYS A 148 10.69 3.50 5.59
N LEU A 149 11.38 2.37 5.45
CA LEU A 149 12.54 2.01 6.28
C LEU A 149 13.60 3.09 6.31
N ASP A 150 13.84 3.74 5.17
CA ASP A 150 14.73 4.88 5.01
C ASP A 150 14.41 6.05 5.98
N ARG A 151 13.11 6.27 6.27
CA ARG A 151 12.68 7.26 7.27
C ARG A 151 12.78 6.71 8.68
N VAL A 152 12.31 5.49 8.88
CA VAL A 152 12.26 4.83 10.20
C VAL A 152 13.66 4.66 10.79
N GLU A 153 14.66 4.37 9.96
CA GLU A 153 16.07 4.30 10.35
C GLU A 153 16.63 5.65 10.84
N GLN A 154 16.04 6.74 10.37
CA GLN A 154 16.37 8.11 10.82
C GLN A 154 15.50 8.57 12.01
N GLY A 155 14.70 7.70 12.60
CA GLY A 155 13.79 8.03 13.71
C GLY A 155 12.53 8.79 13.28
N LEU A 156 12.23 8.84 11.98
CA LEU A 156 11.05 9.50 11.45
C LEU A 156 9.91 8.50 11.24
N ALA A 157 8.67 8.92 11.42
CA ALA A 157 7.52 8.10 11.07
C ALA A 157 7.40 7.91 9.55
N PRO A 158 6.78 6.81 9.07
CA PRO A 158 6.48 6.63 7.65
C PRO A 158 5.73 7.82 7.05
N ALA A 159 5.98 8.15 5.79
CA ALA A 159 5.42 9.35 5.15
C ALA A 159 3.89 9.43 5.23
N CYS A 160 3.20 8.30 5.03
CA CYS A 160 1.74 8.21 5.16
C CYS A 160 1.23 8.45 6.59
N VAL A 161 2.01 8.09 7.61
CA VAL A 161 1.68 8.32 9.02
C VAL A 161 1.90 9.78 9.41
N THR A 162 3.00 10.37 8.93
CA THR A 162 3.31 11.78 9.22
C THR A 162 2.25 12.74 8.67
N THR A 163 1.59 12.36 7.57
CA THR A 163 0.58 13.21 6.91
C THR A 163 -0.80 13.09 7.56
N CYS A 164 -1.05 12.02 8.24
CA CYS A 164 -2.32 11.76 8.92
C CYS A 164 -2.30 12.31 10.34
#